data_7c2d76d64cd336814a347afd05b1258c
#
_entry.id   7c2d76d64cd336814a347afd05b1258c
#
_cell.length_a   1.000
_cell.length_b   1.000
_cell.length_c   1.000
_cell.angle_alpha   90.00
_cell.angle_beta   90.00
_cell.angle_gamma   90.00
#
_symmetry.space_group_name_H-M   'P 1'
#
loop_
_entity.id
_entity.type
_entity.pdbx_description
1 polymer ?
#
loop_
_entity_poly.entity_id
_entity_poly.type
_entity_poly.pdbx_seq_one_letter_code
_entity_poly.pdbx_strand_id
1 'polypeptide(L)'
;MTDRDFLNHLLKWGYFKNHSKVIVALSGGLDSMFLFHLLSTYKNELNIELVVAHVNHKQRPESDEEEEALRNLARQTGTPFYVAHFTGRFTEAGARQFRYDFFREVMRETSATALVTAHHADDQVETIFMRLIRGVRLHHLSAIKEKQKFNQGELIRPLLSFYKSDFPEINHFEDVSNQENHYFRNRVRNLYLPQLEKENPE
;
A
#
# COMPACT_ATOMS: atom_id res chain seq x y z
N MET A 1 14.42 -8.04 10.23
CA MET A 1 14.66 -6.58 10.26
C MET A 1 13.86 -5.96 11.39
N THR A 2 14.32 -4.87 12.01
CA THR A 2 13.63 -4.22 13.13
C THR A 2 12.88 -2.96 12.65
N ASP A 3 11.85 -2.51 13.38
CA ASP A 3 11.16 -1.24 13.09
C ASP A 3 12.15 -0.06 13.04
N ARG A 4 13.23 -0.13 13.83
CA ARG A 4 14.27 0.89 13.85
C ARG A 4 15.07 0.94 12.55
N ASP A 5 15.30 -0.19 11.90
CA ASP A 5 15.97 -0.24 10.60
C ASP A 5 15.11 0.45 9.53
N PHE A 6 13.80 0.19 9.54
CA PHE A 6 12.85 0.87 8.65
C PHE A 6 12.78 2.38 8.92
N LEU A 7 12.71 2.78 10.20
CA LEU A 7 12.74 4.21 10.53
C LEU A 7 14.02 4.88 10.02
N ASN A 8 15.18 4.27 10.23
CA ASN A 8 16.45 4.78 9.73
C ASN A 8 16.44 4.94 8.21
N HIS A 9 15.83 4.00 7.49
CA HIS A 9 15.61 4.10 6.05
C HIS A 9 14.73 5.32 5.70
N LEU A 10 13.58 5.47 6.37
CA LEU A 10 12.67 6.61 6.13
C LEU A 10 13.36 7.95 6.34
N LEU A 11 14.15 8.08 7.41
CA LEU A 11 14.91 9.29 7.74
C LEU A 11 16.04 9.55 6.73
N LYS A 12 16.82 8.51 6.38
CA LYS A 12 17.94 8.59 5.43
C LYS A 12 17.47 9.10 4.06
N TRP A 13 16.33 8.61 3.57
CA TRP A 13 15.80 9.01 2.27
C TRP A 13 14.93 10.26 2.33
N GLY A 14 14.63 10.77 3.53
CA GLY A 14 13.89 12.01 3.73
C GLY A 14 12.51 12.01 3.07
N TYR A 15 11.79 10.87 3.16
CA TYR A 15 10.50 10.72 2.48
C TYR A 15 9.50 11.80 2.86
N PHE A 16 9.53 12.25 4.11
CA PHE A 16 8.55 13.19 4.67
C PHE A 16 9.11 14.60 4.96
N LYS A 17 10.35 14.89 4.55
CA LYS A 17 11.00 16.17 4.87
C LYS A 17 10.16 17.40 4.50
N ASN A 18 9.35 17.33 3.44
CA ASN A 18 8.52 18.42 2.94
C ASN A 18 7.02 18.18 3.18
N HIS A 19 6.66 17.22 4.03
CA HIS A 19 5.29 16.79 4.25
C HIS A 19 4.98 16.78 5.75
N SER A 20 4.15 17.72 6.20
CA SER A 20 3.70 17.78 7.60
C SER A 20 2.46 16.91 7.84
N LYS A 21 1.62 16.72 6.82
CA LYS A 21 0.41 15.89 6.91
C LYS A 21 0.39 14.84 5.81
N VAL A 22 0.19 13.59 6.21
CA VAL A 22 0.39 12.41 5.39
C VAL A 22 -0.85 11.50 5.48
N ILE A 23 -1.38 11.09 4.34
CA ILE A 23 -2.45 10.08 4.27
C ILE A 23 -1.81 8.70 4.12
N VAL A 24 -2.22 7.77 4.97
CA VAL A 24 -1.88 6.35 4.83
C VAL A 24 -3.06 5.61 4.22
N ALA A 25 -2.84 5.01 3.04
CA ALA A 25 -3.82 4.11 2.45
C ALA A 25 -3.80 2.77 3.21
N LEU A 26 -4.83 2.53 4.02
CA LEU A 26 -4.92 1.38 4.90
C LEU A 26 -5.96 0.38 4.37
N SER A 27 -5.50 -0.77 3.86
CA SER A 27 -6.39 -1.81 3.35
C SER A 27 -6.73 -2.90 4.38
N GLY A 28 -5.99 -2.98 5.48
CA GLY A 28 -6.12 -4.02 6.49
C GLY A 28 -5.18 -5.21 6.30
N GLY A 29 -4.64 -5.43 5.09
CA GLY A 29 -3.64 -6.47 4.86
C GLY A 29 -2.27 -6.15 5.47
N LEU A 30 -1.44 -7.19 5.69
CA LEU A 30 -0.15 -7.13 6.37
C LEU A 30 0.68 -5.90 5.98
N ASP A 31 0.88 -5.67 4.70
CA ASP A 31 1.78 -4.63 4.19
C ASP A 31 1.31 -3.22 4.61
N SER A 32 0.01 -2.97 4.50
CA SER A 32 -0.60 -1.68 4.87
C SER A 32 -0.67 -1.49 6.38
N MET A 33 -0.90 -2.56 7.13
CA MET A 33 -0.90 -2.55 8.59
C MET A 33 0.50 -2.28 9.13
N PHE A 34 1.52 -2.90 8.54
CA PHE A 34 2.91 -2.66 8.90
C PHE A 34 3.33 -1.22 8.63
N LEU A 35 3.00 -0.68 7.44
CA LEU A 35 3.26 0.71 7.13
C LEU A 35 2.58 1.66 8.12
N PHE A 36 1.31 1.40 8.46
CA PHE A 36 0.57 2.21 9.43
C PHE A 36 1.19 2.11 10.83
N HIS A 37 1.57 0.90 11.27
CA HIS A 37 2.27 0.68 12.53
C HIS A 37 3.55 1.53 12.62
N LEU A 38 4.42 1.45 11.61
CA LEU A 38 5.66 2.23 11.57
C LEU A 38 5.40 3.74 11.65
N LEU A 39 4.50 4.24 10.80
CA LEU A 39 4.26 5.67 10.72
C LEU A 39 3.56 6.19 11.98
N SER A 40 2.64 5.44 12.58
CA SER A 40 1.96 5.83 13.82
C SER A 40 2.89 5.80 15.03
N THR A 41 3.80 4.82 15.09
CA THR A 41 4.81 4.71 16.17
C THR A 41 5.81 5.86 16.12
N TYR A 42 6.28 6.21 14.93
CA TYR A 42 7.37 7.16 14.73
C TYR A 42 6.93 8.52 14.17
N LYS A 43 5.63 8.84 14.21
CA LYS A 43 5.11 10.11 13.65
C LYS A 43 5.80 11.35 14.21
N ASN A 44 6.17 11.34 15.49
CA ASN A 44 6.86 12.45 16.12
C ASN A 44 8.32 12.58 15.61
N GLU A 45 9.04 11.47 15.48
CA GLU A 45 10.42 11.47 14.96
C GLU A 45 10.45 11.84 13.47
N LEU A 46 9.42 11.47 12.72
CA LEU A 46 9.24 11.84 11.31
C LEU A 46 8.66 13.26 11.13
N ASN A 47 8.21 13.90 12.21
CA ASN A 47 7.55 15.20 12.23
C ASN A 47 6.35 15.27 11.26
N ILE A 48 5.45 14.27 11.36
CA ILE A 48 4.27 14.16 10.52
C ILE A 48 2.98 13.98 11.33
N GLU A 49 1.90 14.54 10.80
CA GLU A 49 0.53 14.21 11.21
C GLU A 49 -0.03 13.15 10.27
N LEU A 50 -0.66 12.13 10.82
CA LEU A 50 -1.24 11.04 10.05
C LEU A 50 -2.75 11.20 9.87
N VAL A 51 -3.22 10.77 8.71
CA VAL A 51 -4.62 10.55 8.38
C VAL A 51 -4.73 9.18 7.74
N VAL A 52 -5.70 8.38 8.15
CA VAL A 52 -6.00 7.09 7.51
C VAL A 52 -7.07 7.27 6.45
N ALA A 53 -6.86 6.69 5.27
CA ALA A 53 -7.86 6.55 4.22
C ALA A 53 -8.05 5.07 3.89
N HIS A 54 -9.27 4.57 4.12
CA HIS A 54 -9.68 3.19 3.87
C HIS A 54 -10.77 3.14 2.78
N VAL A 55 -10.70 2.17 1.88
CA VAL A 55 -11.78 1.90 0.92
C VAL A 55 -12.33 0.50 1.21
N ASN A 56 -13.56 0.45 1.67
CA ASN A 56 -14.28 -0.80 1.81
C ASN A 56 -14.98 -1.14 0.49
N HIS A 57 -14.53 -2.23 -0.12
CA HIS A 57 -15.06 -2.68 -1.42
C HIS A 57 -16.38 -3.45 -1.32
N LYS A 58 -16.87 -3.73 -0.09
CA LYS A 58 -18.13 -4.47 0.16
C LYS A 58 -18.23 -5.79 -0.61
N GLN A 59 -17.11 -6.48 -0.82
CA GLN A 59 -17.06 -7.75 -1.56
C GLN A 59 -17.33 -8.98 -0.68
N ARG A 60 -17.20 -8.82 0.63
CA ARG A 60 -17.34 -9.89 1.63
C ARG A 60 -18.15 -9.37 2.82
N PRO A 61 -18.93 -10.24 3.52
CA PRO A 61 -19.62 -9.84 4.75
C PRO A 61 -18.65 -9.30 5.82
N GLU A 62 -17.47 -9.91 5.95
CA GLU A 62 -16.45 -9.57 6.94
C GLU A 62 -15.83 -8.19 6.72
N SER A 63 -15.98 -7.60 5.53
CA SER A 63 -15.38 -6.29 5.20
C SER A 63 -15.87 -5.15 6.09
N ASP A 64 -17.05 -5.27 6.68
CA ASP A 64 -17.60 -4.27 7.60
C ASP A 64 -17.00 -4.42 9.01
N GLU A 65 -16.76 -5.63 9.45
CA GLU A 65 -16.07 -5.92 10.70
C GLU A 65 -14.60 -5.48 10.63
N GLU A 66 -13.95 -5.72 9.48
CA GLU A 66 -12.59 -5.26 9.20
C GLU A 66 -12.52 -3.73 9.23
N GLU A 67 -13.47 -3.02 8.59
CA GLU A 67 -13.55 -1.54 8.63
C GLU A 67 -13.66 -1.03 10.06
N GLU A 68 -14.56 -1.61 10.88
CA GLU A 68 -14.74 -1.19 12.25
C GLU A 68 -13.49 -1.44 13.11
N ALA A 69 -12.80 -2.56 12.88
CA ALA A 69 -11.53 -2.84 13.55
C ALA A 69 -10.44 -1.84 13.18
N LEU A 70 -10.33 -1.47 11.89
CA LEU A 70 -9.39 -0.44 11.42
C LEU A 70 -9.74 0.95 11.99
N ARG A 71 -11.02 1.28 12.08
CA ARG A 71 -11.52 2.52 12.69
C ARG A 71 -11.14 2.58 14.18
N ASN A 72 -11.29 1.48 14.90
CA ASN A 72 -10.92 1.38 16.30
C ASN A 72 -9.39 1.51 16.49
N LEU A 73 -8.60 0.90 15.63
CA LEU A 73 -7.14 1.04 15.62
C LEU A 73 -6.72 2.51 15.38
N ALA A 74 -7.31 3.17 14.40
CA ALA A 74 -7.05 4.58 14.12
C ALA A 74 -7.42 5.47 15.32
N ARG A 75 -8.55 5.19 15.99
CA ARG A 75 -8.98 5.88 17.21
C ARG A 75 -7.98 5.70 18.36
N GLN A 76 -7.45 4.49 18.57
CA GLN A 76 -6.45 4.21 19.61
C GLN A 76 -5.15 4.99 19.40
N THR A 77 -4.76 5.24 18.15
CA THR A 77 -3.55 6.01 17.80
C THR A 77 -3.81 7.52 17.67
N GLY A 78 -5.07 7.97 17.91
CA GLY A 78 -5.47 9.37 17.73
C GLY A 78 -5.38 9.84 16.28
N THR A 79 -5.57 8.94 15.31
CA THR A 79 -5.43 9.22 13.88
C THR A 79 -6.81 9.40 13.23
N PRO A 80 -7.10 10.52 12.54
CA PRO A 80 -8.34 10.69 11.79
C PRO A 80 -8.52 9.56 10.76
N PHE A 81 -9.77 9.05 10.63
CA PHE A 81 -10.12 7.93 9.78
C PHE A 81 -11.18 8.33 8.76
N TYR A 82 -10.83 8.25 7.49
CA TYR A 82 -11.71 8.49 6.36
C TYR A 82 -12.02 7.18 5.66
N VAL A 83 -13.27 6.98 5.28
CA VAL A 83 -13.71 5.76 4.62
C VAL A 83 -14.61 6.06 3.44
N ALA A 84 -14.46 5.30 2.37
CA ALA A 84 -15.40 5.26 1.25
C ALA A 84 -15.85 3.82 0.97
N HIS A 85 -17.10 3.68 0.55
CA HIS A 85 -17.71 2.39 0.21
C HIS A 85 -17.89 2.29 -1.30
N PHE A 86 -17.30 1.26 -1.89
CA PHE A 86 -17.46 0.99 -3.32
C PHE A 86 -18.73 0.17 -3.54
N THR A 87 -19.73 0.77 -4.20
CA THR A 87 -21.05 0.16 -4.44
C THR A 87 -21.30 -0.22 -5.90
N GLY A 88 -20.33 0.00 -6.78
CA GLY A 88 -20.43 -0.29 -8.20
C GLY A 88 -20.16 -1.75 -8.55
N ARG A 89 -20.38 -2.12 -9.85
CA ARG A 89 -19.92 -3.42 -10.34
C ARG A 89 -18.41 -3.51 -10.20
N PHE A 90 -17.95 -4.52 -9.46
CA PHE A 90 -16.53 -4.70 -9.18
C PHE A 90 -15.77 -5.05 -10.47
N THR A 91 -14.83 -4.20 -10.83
CA THR A 91 -13.75 -4.47 -11.77
C THR A 91 -12.47 -3.94 -11.16
N GLU A 92 -11.35 -4.61 -11.40
CA GLU A 92 -10.05 -4.18 -10.85
C GLU A 92 -9.70 -2.72 -11.22
N ALA A 93 -9.95 -2.35 -12.48
CA ALA A 93 -9.72 -0.99 -12.97
C ALA A 93 -10.67 0.03 -12.31
N GLY A 94 -11.96 -0.28 -12.21
CA GLY A 94 -12.96 0.59 -11.57
C GLY A 94 -12.72 0.77 -10.08
N ALA A 95 -12.43 -0.31 -9.36
CA ALA A 95 -12.08 -0.27 -7.95
C ALA A 95 -10.79 0.53 -7.69
N ARG A 96 -9.80 0.39 -8.58
CA ARG A 96 -8.57 1.19 -8.53
C ARG A 96 -8.86 2.67 -8.78
N GLN A 97 -9.64 3.02 -9.80
CA GLN A 97 -9.99 4.42 -10.11
C GLN A 97 -10.72 5.05 -8.93
N PHE A 98 -11.77 4.39 -8.41
CA PHE A 98 -12.53 4.85 -7.25
C PHE A 98 -11.64 5.13 -6.04
N ARG A 99 -10.72 4.21 -5.71
CA ARG A 99 -9.78 4.36 -4.61
C ARG A 99 -8.90 5.60 -4.75
N TYR A 100 -8.35 5.83 -5.94
CA TYR A 100 -7.49 7.00 -6.16
C TYR A 100 -8.28 8.31 -6.20
N ASP A 101 -9.53 8.31 -6.65
CA ASP A 101 -10.41 9.49 -6.60
C ASP A 101 -10.75 9.85 -5.15
N PHE A 102 -11.09 8.86 -4.34
CA PHE A 102 -11.29 9.05 -2.92
C PHE A 102 -10.03 9.60 -2.22
N PHE A 103 -8.86 9.06 -2.51
CA PHE A 103 -7.63 9.59 -1.93
C PHE A 103 -7.38 11.05 -2.31
N ARG A 104 -7.71 11.47 -3.53
CA ARG A 104 -7.63 12.89 -3.94
C ARG A 104 -8.58 13.77 -3.14
N GLU A 105 -9.77 13.26 -2.87
CA GLU A 105 -10.77 13.97 -2.07
C GLU A 105 -10.29 14.15 -0.62
N VAL A 106 -9.81 13.09 0.03
CA VAL A 106 -9.25 13.16 1.37
C VAL A 106 -8.03 14.09 1.43
N MET A 107 -7.14 14.07 0.42
CA MET A 107 -6.01 15.00 0.35
C MET A 107 -6.48 16.46 0.32
N ARG A 108 -7.53 16.76 -0.45
CA ARG A 108 -8.08 18.11 -0.55
C ARG A 108 -8.73 18.55 0.77
N GLU A 109 -9.53 17.69 1.38
CA GLU A 109 -10.25 17.98 2.63
C GLU A 109 -9.30 18.20 3.81
N THR A 110 -8.26 17.36 3.90
CA THR A 110 -7.30 17.42 5.01
C THR A 110 -6.13 18.35 4.77
N SER A 111 -5.98 18.89 3.55
CA SER A 111 -4.79 19.62 3.10
C SER A 111 -3.49 18.78 3.20
N ALA A 112 -3.59 17.45 3.16
CA ALA A 112 -2.43 16.59 3.17
C ALA A 112 -1.65 16.70 1.84
N THR A 113 -0.33 16.68 1.95
CA THR A 113 0.58 16.83 0.80
C THR A 113 1.26 15.53 0.38
N ALA A 114 1.05 14.45 1.13
CA ALA A 114 1.53 13.13 0.75
C ALA A 114 0.44 12.06 0.94
N LEU A 115 0.37 11.14 -0.02
CA LEU A 115 -0.33 9.86 0.06
C LEU A 115 0.71 8.75 0.13
N VAL A 116 0.61 7.88 1.10
CA VAL A 116 1.56 6.76 1.30
C VAL A 116 0.85 5.45 1.08
N THR A 117 1.48 4.57 0.30
CA THR A 117 0.98 3.21 0.04
C THR A 117 2.08 2.17 0.30
N ALA A 118 1.68 0.99 0.74
CA ALA A 118 2.57 -0.07 1.21
C ALA A 118 3.08 -1.00 0.09
N HIS A 119 3.34 -0.46 -1.10
CA HIS A 119 3.99 -1.25 -2.15
C HIS A 119 5.43 -1.60 -1.74
N HIS A 120 5.84 -2.84 -2.02
CA HIS A 120 7.12 -3.40 -1.61
C HIS A 120 7.88 -4.03 -2.81
N ALA A 121 9.06 -4.61 -2.59
CA ALA A 121 9.92 -5.12 -3.65
C ALA A 121 9.24 -6.21 -4.49
N ASP A 122 8.46 -7.10 -3.88
CA ASP A 122 7.75 -8.15 -4.63
C ASP A 122 6.75 -7.54 -5.63
N ASP A 123 6.09 -6.42 -5.28
CA ASP A 123 5.23 -5.68 -6.22
C ASP A 123 6.00 -5.16 -7.45
N GLN A 124 7.29 -4.81 -7.27
CA GLN A 124 8.16 -4.44 -8.38
C GLN A 124 8.38 -5.61 -9.33
N VAL A 125 8.78 -6.76 -8.76
CA VAL A 125 9.02 -7.99 -9.53
C VAL A 125 7.76 -8.37 -10.31
N GLU A 126 6.60 -8.44 -9.64
CA GLU A 126 5.32 -8.72 -10.28
C GLU A 126 5.02 -7.75 -11.43
N THR A 127 5.19 -6.45 -11.19
CA THR A 127 4.89 -5.41 -12.17
C THR A 127 5.80 -5.51 -13.40
N ILE A 128 7.09 -5.74 -13.20
CA ILE A 128 8.05 -5.91 -14.30
C ILE A 128 7.70 -7.16 -15.10
N PHE A 129 7.45 -8.28 -14.43
CA PHE A 129 7.10 -9.54 -15.07
C PHE A 129 5.79 -9.46 -15.87
N MET A 130 4.76 -8.85 -15.29
CA MET A 130 3.50 -8.60 -15.99
C MET A 130 3.68 -7.75 -17.25
N ARG A 131 4.58 -6.76 -17.24
CA ARG A 131 4.91 -5.92 -18.38
C ARG A 131 5.68 -6.69 -19.45
N LEU A 132 6.62 -7.53 -19.06
CA LEU A 132 7.34 -8.42 -19.98
C LEU A 132 6.38 -9.34 -20.74
N ILE A 133 5.48 -10.01 -20.03
CA ILE A 133 4.47 -10.90 -20.63
C ILE A 133 3.56 -10.12 -21.63
N ARG A 134 3.25 -8.86 -21.33
CA ARG A 134 2.45 -8.00 -22.22
C ARG A 134 3.23 -7.46 -23.42
N GLY A 135 4.50 -7.82 -23.59
CA GLY A 135 5.33 -7.41 -24.71
C GLY A 135 5.76 -5.95 -24.68
N VAL A 136 5.83 -5.34 -23.51
CA VAL A 136 6.33 -3.97 -23.36
C VAL A 136 7.82 -3.94 -23.71
N ARG A 137 8.23 -2.99 -24.59
CA ARG A 137 9.62 -2.84 -25.00
C ARG A 137 10.52 -2.55 -23.79
N LEU A 138 11.75 -3.08 -23.80
CA LEU A 138 12.70 -3.00 -22.66
C LEU A 138 12.90 -1.57 -22.14
N HIS A 139 12.96 -0.57 -23.01
CA HIS A 139 13.13 0.83 -22.60
C HIS A 139 11.88 1.44 -21.92
N HIS A 140 10.73 0.76 -21.97
CA HIS A 140 9.51 1.11 -21.23
C HIS A 140 9.24 0.21 -20.03
N LEU A 141 10.16 -0.70 -19.69
CA LEU A 141 10.12 -1.51 -18.47
C LEU A 141 10.45 -0.62 -17.26
N SER A 142 9.64 0.40 -17.02
CA SER A 142 9.78 1.18 -15.80
C SER A 142 9.11 0.45 -14.65
N ALA A 143 9.83 0.27 -13.56
CA ALA A 143 9.28 -0.23 -12.32
C ALA A 143 8.29 0.74 -11.66
N ILE A 144 7.67 0.36 -10.56
CA ILE A 144 6.87 1.26 -9.74
C ILE A 144 7.79 2.35 -9.19
N LYS A 145 7.41 3.62 -9.35
CA LYS A 145 8.18 4.74 -8.83
C LYS A 145 7.98 4.88 -7.33
N GLU A 146 9.07 5.08 -6.61
CA GLU A 146 9.08 5.30 -5.18
C GLU A 146 8.33 6.58 -4.79
N LYS A 147 8.57 7.66 -5.55
CA LYS A 147 7.83 8.93 -5.45
C LYS A 147 7.29 9.34 -6.82
N GLN A 148 6.08 9.86 -6.83
CA GLN A 148 5.49 10.43 -8.05
C GLN A 148 4.52 11.54 -7.69
N LYS A 149 4.37 12.53 -8.57
CA LYS A 149 3.35 13.58 -8.42
C LYS A 149 1.95 12.95 -8.33
N PHE A 150 1.18 13.38 -7.36
CA PHE A 150 -0.19 12.94 -7.15
C PHE A 150 -1.03 14.10 -6.60
N ASN A 151 -2.05 14.52 -7.35
CA ASN A 151 -2.87 15.68 -7.02
C ASN A 151 -2.00 16.94 -6.76
N GLN A 152 -2.16 17.57 -5.60
CA GLN A 152 -1.40 18.75 -5.16
C GLN A 152 -0.11 18.38 -4.41
N GLY A 153 0.22 17.10 -4.31
CA GLY A 153 1.36 16.59 -3.56
C GLY A 153 2.01 15.38 -4.22
N GLU A 154 2.41 14.42 -3.42
CA GLU A 154 3.14 13.23 -3.86
C GLU A 154 2.47 11.94 -3.39
N LEU A 155 2.59 10.90 -4.21
CA LEU A 155 2.37 9.51 -3.82
C LEU A 155 3.72 8.88 -3.53
N ILE A 156 3.89 8.39 -2.31
CA ILE A 156 5.14 7.86 -1.76
C ILE A 156 4.97 6.38 -1.43
N ARG A 157 5.98 5.58 -1.73
CA ARG A 157 6.03 4.14 -1.48
C ARG A 157 7.31 3.78 -0.74
N PRO A 158 7.37 4.00 0.56
CA PRO A 158 8.61 3.93 1.31
C PRO A 158 9.10 2.49 1.55
N LEU A 159 8.25 1.49 1.34
CA LEU A 159 8.60 0.08 1.52
C LEU A 159 9.11 -0.59 0.22
N LEU A 160 9.23 0.17 -0.88
CA LEU A 160 9.50 -0.38 -2.20
C LEU A 160 10.88 -1.06 -2.35
N SER A 161 11.80 -0.76 -1.44
CA SER A 161 13.14 -1.38 -1.38
C SER A 161 13.21 -2.61 -0.47
N PHE A 162 12.09 -3.02 0.15
CA PHE A 162 12.04 -4.15 1.07
C PHE A 162 11.16 -5.26 0.52
N TYR A 163 11.53 -6.50 0.79
CA TYR A 163 10.69 -7.66 0.50
C TYR A 163 9.65 -7.86 1.59
N LYS A 164 8.54 -8.49 1.25
CA LYS A 164 7.50 -8.82 2.22
C LYS A 164 8.01 -9.71 3.35
N SER A 165 8.97 -10.58 3.06
CA SER A 165 9.67 -11.42 4.05
C SER A 165 10.47 -10.63 5.10
N ASP A 166 10.77 -9.35 4.84
CA ASP A 166 11.44 -8.47 5.80
C ASP A 166 10.49 -7.94 6.88
N PHE A 167 9.17 -7.99 6.65
CA PHE A 167 8.17 -7.44 7.54
C PHE A 167 7.94 -8.34 8.75
N PRO A 168 7.82 -7.77 9.96
CA PRO A 168 7.45 -8.54 11.12
C PRO A 168 6.01 -9.05 11.03
N GLU A 169 5.74 -10.12 11.73
CA GLU A 169 4.35 -10.55 11.95
C GLU A 169 3.62 -9.53 12.82
N ILE A 170 2.52 -9.02 12.30
CA ILE A 170 1.61 -8.12 13.01
C ILE A 170 0.17 -8.55 12.77
N ASN A 171 -0.73 -8.13 13.64
CA ASN A 171 -2.16 -8.39 13.44
C ASN A 171 -2.63 -7.73 12.15
N HIS A 172 -3.21 -8.51 11.26
CA HIS A 172 -3.74 -8.07 9.98
C HIS A 172 -4.91 -8.95 9.54
N PHE A 173 -5.65 -8.51 8.54
CA PHE A 173 -6.71 -9.31 7.92
C PHE A 173 -6.15 -10.03 6.69
N GLU A 174 -6.46 -11.32 6.58
CA GLU A 174 -6.12 -12.08 5.38
C GLU A 174 -7.21 -11.91 4.33
N ASP A 175 -6.81 -11.47 3.15
CA ASP A 175 -7.71 -11.44 2.00
C ASP A 175 -7.60 -12.77 1.24
N VAL A 176 -8.59 -13.64 1.43
CA VAL A 176 -8.67 -14.96 0.77
C VAL A 176 -8.59 -14.83 -0.75
N SER A 177 -9.03 -13.72 -1.33
CA SER A 177 -8.94 -13.49 -2.77
C SER A 177 -7.49 -13.42 -3.30
N ASN A 178 -6.50 -13.18 -2.45
CA ASN A 178 -5.08 -13.24 -2.82
C ASN A 178 -4.62 -14.66 -3.20
N GLN A 179 -5.30 -15.69 -2.72
CA GLN A 179 -5.02 -17.09 -3.05
C GLN A 179 -5.67 -17.54 -4.36
N GLU A 180 -6.66 -16.81 -4.84
CA GLU A 180 -7.37 -17.12 -6.07
C GLU A 180 -6.55 -16.77 -7.31
N ASN A 181 -6.35 -17.71 -8.21
CA ASN A 181 -5.61 -17.51 -9.47
C ASN A 181 -6.48 -16.91 -10.59
N HIS A 182 -7.64 -16.33 -10.27
CA HIS A 182 -8.51 -15.68 -11.25
C HIS A 182 -7.85 -14.45 -11.88
N TYR A 183 -7.22 -13.62 -11.07
CA TYR A 183 -6.55 -12.41 -11.54
C TYR A 183 -5.14 -12.71 -12.08
N PHE A 184 -4.76 -12.00 -13.15
CA PHE A 184 -3.45 -12.19 -13.77
C PHE A 184 -2.29 -11.94 -12.80
N ARG A 185 -2.42 -10.94 -11.92
CA ARG A 185 -1.40 -10.63 -10.91
C ARG A 185 -1.23 -11.77 -9.93
N ASN A 186 -2.32 -12.39 -9.48
CA ASN A 186 -2.28 -13.52 -8.57
C ASN A 186 -1.61 -14.75 -9.24
N ARG A 187 -1.90 -14.98 -10.54
CA ARG A 187 -1.17 -16.05 -11.29
C ARG A 187 0.30 -15.79 -11.39
N VAL A 188 0.72 -14.54 -11.61
CA VAL A 188 2.14 -14.17 -11.62
C VAL A 188 2.77 -14.49 -10.27
N ARG A 189 2.17 -14.04 -9.17
CA ARG A 189 2.66 -14.23 -7.81
C ARG A 189 2.68 -15.72 -7.39
N ASN A 190 1.57 -16.42 -7.62
CA ASN A 190 1.35 -17.75 -7.03
C ASN A 190 1.86 -18.88 -7.92
N LEU A 191 1.97 -18.68 -9.23
CA LEU A 191 2.30 -19.75 -10.18
C LEU A 191 3.60 -19.48 -10.93
N TYR A 192 3.76 -18.30 -11.55
CA TYR A 192 4.85 -18.10 -12.49
C TYR A 192 6.16 -17.74 -11.79
N LEU A 193 6.17 -16.81 -10.87
CA LEU A 193 7.37 -16.43 -10.14
C LEU A 193 7.96 -17.60 -9.34
N PRO A 194 7.18 -18.40 -8.58
CA PRO A 194 7.74 -19.55 -7.86
C PRO A 194 8.33 -20.63 -8.76
N GLN A 195 7.89 -20.75 -10.02
CA GLN A 195 8.49 -21.66 -10.97
C GLN A 195 9.84 -21.16 -11.48
N LEU A 196 9.92 -19.84 -11.75
CA LEU A 196 11.18 -19.21 -12.18
C LEU A 196 12.25 -19.22 -11.09
N GLU A 197 11.85 -19.02 -9.84
CA GLU A 197 12.76 -19.10 -8.68
C GLU A 197 13.36 -20.49 -8.50
N LYS A 198 12.65 -21.57 -8.92
CA LYS A 198 13.22 -22.93 -8.92
C LYS A 198 14.28 -23.16 -10.00
N GLU A 199 14.19 -22.44 -11.12
CA GLU A 199 15.19 -22.52 -12.19
C GLU A 199 16.47 -21.77 -11.84
N ASN A 200 16.36 -20.70 -11.03
CA ASN A 200 17.51 -19.91 -10.54
C ASN A 200 17.26 -19.47 -9.09
N PRO A 201 17.64 -20.29 -8.11
CA PRO A 201 17.36 -20.08 -6.69
C PRO A 201 18.27 -19.04 -6.00
N GLU A 202 19.17 -18.35 -6.73
CA GLU A 202 20.07 -17.31 -6.19
C GLU A 202 19.47 -15.92 -6.21
#